data_69a941145f8ed54c918b519bb74e39bc
#
_entry.id   69a941145f8ed54c918b519bb74e39bc
#
_cell.length_a   1.000
_cell.length_b   1.000
_cell.length_c   1.000
_cell.angle_alpha   90.00
_cell.angle_beta   90.00
_cell.angle_gamma   90.00
#
_symmetry.space_group_name_H-M   'P 1'
#
loop_
_entity.id
_entity.type
_entity.pdbx_description
1 polymer ?
#
loop_
_entity_poly.entity_id
_entity_poly.type
_entity_poly.pdbx_seq_one_letter_code
_entity_poly.pdbx_strand_id
1 'polypeptide(L)'
;FNDIYGQKYKNIFDECKNIKNVNYHGYMENSRLINFLKKMHIYSFPSIWPETSCISAIESMAAGCQVVSTNLGALYETCAPFGTLVSFDKNLNNLEEKYKNTLIKSIENYWSDENQKKLKLQRETFNLTYSWNVRSKEWINFLKSVKN
;
A
#
# COMPACT_ATOMS: atom_id res chain seq x y z
N PHE A 1 4.14 5.31 -21.93
CA PHE A 1 5.45 5.25 -21.25
C PHE A 1 6.54 4.77 -22.22
N ASN A 2 6.89 5.65 -23.19
CA ASN A 2 8.07 5.48 -24.03
C ASN A 2 9.23 6.30 -23.46
N ASP A 3 9.41 6.27 -22.18
CA ASP A 3 10.46 7.03 -21.54
C ASP A 3 11.66 6.15 -21.18
N ILE A 4 12.77 6.81 -20.92
CA ILE A 4 14.07 6.23 -20.58
C ILE A 4 13.95 5.22 -19.40
N TYR A 5 12.99 5.42 -18.51
CA TYR A 5 12.77 4.54 -17.35
C TYR A 5 12.13 3.21 -17.74
N GLY A 6 11.18 3.21 -18.70
CA GLY A 6 10.58 1.95 -19.19
C GLY A 6 11.59 1.04 -19.85
N GLN A 7 12.57 1.60 -20.57
CA GLN A 7 13.66 0.81 -21.18
C GLN A 7 14.63 0.28 -20.12
N LYS A 8 14.97 1.08 -19.11
CA LYS A 8 15.90 0.69 -18.03
C LYS A 8 15.41 -0.55 -17.27
N TYR A 9 14.11 -0.67 -17.04
CA TYR A 9 13.52 -1.74 -16.24
C TYR A 9 12.82 -2.83 -17.09
N LYS A 10 12.95 -2.76 -18.40
CA LYS A 10 12.29 -3.70 -19.33
C LYS A 10 12.61 -5.16 -18.99
N ASN A 11 13.88 -5.47 -18.72
CA ASN A 11 14.30 -6.83 -18.39
C ASN A 11 13.57 -7.36 -17.15
N ILE A 12 13.44 -6.53 -16.10
CA ILE A 12 12.73 -6.91 -14.87
C ILE A 12 11.25 -7.18 -15.16
N PHE A 13 10.60 -6.34 -15.97
CA PHE A 13 9.21 -6.56 -16.37
C PHE A 13 9.02 -7.83 -17.20
N ASP A 14 9.97 -8.11 -18.09
CA ASP A 14 9.92 -9.32 -18.92
C ASP A 14 10.20 -10.58 -18.09
N GLU A 15 11.12 -10.53 -17.12
CA GLU A 15 11.31 -11.58 -16.13
C GLU A 15 10.05 -11.84 -15.31
N CYS A 16 9.41 -10.81 -14.79
CA CYS A 16 8.16 -10.95 -14.02
C CYS A 16 7.06 -11.66 -14.79
N LYS A 17 6.93 -11.42 -16.11
CA LYS A 17 5.93 -12.08 -16.96
C LYS A 17 6.19 -13.58 -17.12
N ASN A 18 7.45 -14.01 -16.99
CA ASN A 18 7.87 -15.40 -17.17
C ASN A 18 7.90 -16.21 -15.87
N ILE A 19 7.74 -15.56 -14.71
CA ILE A 19 7.70 -16.25 -13.42
C ILE A 19 6.34 -16.94 -13.27
N LYS A 20 6.35 -18.24 -12.97
CA LYS A 20 5.14 -19.00 -12.67
C LYS A 20 4.40 -18.37 -11.48
N ASN A 21 3.10 -18.23 -11.59
CA ASN A 21 2.20 -17.63 -10.60
C ASN A 21 2.37 -16.11 -10.39
N VAL A 22 3.10 -15.42 -11.29
CA VAL A 22 3.13 -13.96 -11.34
C VAL A 22 2.29 -13.48 -12.51
N ASN A 23 1.34 -12.59 -12.24
CA ASN A 23 0.50 -11.96 -13.26
C ASN A 23 0.85 -10.47 -13.35
N TYR A 24 1.57 -10.08 -14.39
CA TYR A 24 1.89 -8.67 -14.63
C TYR A 24 0.74 -7.99 -15.36
N HIS A 25 0.02 -7.09 -14.70
CA HIS A 25 -1.16 -6.43 -15.24
C HIS A 25 -0.86 -5.12 -16.00
N GLY A 26 0.34 -4.58 -15.86
CA GLY A 26 0.68 -3.27 -16.43
C GLY A 26 -0.14 -2.13 -15.82
N TYR A 27 -0.36 -1.07 -16.60
CA TYR A 27 -1.21 0.04 -16.18
C TYR A 27 -2.68 -0.41 -16.04
N MET A 28 -3.31 0.06 -14.98
CA MET A 28 -4.73 -0.20 -14.71
C MET A 28 -5.42 1.10 -14.31
N GLU A 29 -6.59 1.37 -14.88
CA GLU A 29 -7.40 2.52 -14.47
C GLU A 29 -7.84 2.39 -13.00
N ASN A 30 -7.93 3.52 -12.29
CA ASN A 30 -8.20 3.55 -10.85
C ASN A 30 -9.49 2.80 -10.46
N SER A 31 -10.57 2.96 -11.21
CA SER A 31 -11.83 2.27 -10.95
C SER A 31 -11.69 0.74 -11.01
N ARG A 32 -10.91 0.24 -11.97
CA ARG A 32 -10.60 -1.18 -12.11
C ARG A 32 -9.64 -1.65 -11.02
N LEU A 33 -8.64 -0.83 -10.68
CA LEU A 33 -7.68 -1.11 -9.62
C LEU A 33 -8.37 -1.28 -8.26
N ILE A 34 -9.28 -0.40 -7.89
CA ILE A 34 -10.03 -0.51 -6.63
C ILE A 34 -10.82 -1.83 -6.55
N ASN A 35 -11.47 -2.22 -7.66
CA ASN A 35 -12.20 -3.49 -7.70
C ASN A 35 -11.27 -4.71 -7.68
N PHE A 36 -10.06 -4.56 -8.19
CA PHE A 36 -9.02 -5.58 -8.12
C PHE A 36 -8.49 -5.72 -6.68
N LEU A 37 -8.16 -4.61 -6.02
CA LEU A 37 -7.68 -4.59 -4.62
C LEU A 37 -8.65 -5.27 -3.65
N LYS A 38 -9.96 -5.11 -3.85
CA LYS A 38 -11.00 -5.78 -3.03
C LYS A 38 -10.94 -7.32 -3.06
N LYS A 39 -10.24 -7.89 -4.02
CA LYS A 39 -10.04 -9.34 -4.17
C LYS A 39 -8.67 -9.80 -3.70
N MET A 40 -7.78 -8.87 -3.34
CA MET A 40 -6.42 -9.14 -2.91
C MET A 40 -6.35 -9.27 -1.40
N HIS A 41 -5.38 -10.05 -0.93
CA HIS A 41 -5.17 -10.30 0.49
C HIS A 41 -4.12 -9.37 1.09
N ILE A 42 -2.99 -9.26 0.42
CA ILE A 42 -1.84 -8.48 0.89
C ILE A 42 -1.42 -7.48 -0.18
N TYR A 43 -1.23 -6.24 0.23
CA TYR A 43 -0.54 -5.22 -0.56
C TYR A 43 0.89 -5.09 -0.05
N SER A 44 1.84 -5.56 -0.86
CA SER A 44 3.27 -5.56 -0.55
C SER A 44 3.93 -4.35 -1.22
N PHE A 45 4.47 -3.44 -0.40
CA PHE A 45 5.06 -2.18 -0.88
C PHE A 45 6.44 -1.92 -0.23
N PRO A 46 7.52 -2.57 -0.71
CA PRO A 46 8.89 -2.41 -0.19
C PRO A 46 9.52 -1.10 -0.66
N SER A 47 8.93 0.06 -0.33
CA SER A 47 9.44 1.34 -0.78
C SER A 47 10.80 1.65 -0.21
N ILE A 48 11.71 2.07 -1.09
CA ILE A 48 13.02 2.63 -0.73
C ILE A 48 13.06 4.15 -0.98
N TRP A 49 11.91 4.74 -1.26
CA TRP A 49 11.72 6.18 -1.46
C TRP A 49 10.92 6.77 -0.28
N PRO A 50 11.29 7.94 0.25
CA PRO A 50 10.54 8.58 1.32
C PRO A 50 9.20 9.11 0.79
N GLU A 51 8.15 8.35 1.01
CA GLU A 51 6.79 8.70 0.59
C GLU A 51 6.25 9.91 1.36
N THR A 52 5.45 10.72 0.69
CA THR A 52 4.78 11.87 1.32
C THR A 52 3.42 11.53 1.90
N SER A 53 2.71 10.55 1.35
CA SER A 53 1.40 10.08 1.84
C SER A 53 1.05 8.66 1.40
N CYS A 54 1.43 8.21 0.19
CA CYS A 54 1.14 6.89 -0.36
C CYS A 54 -0.37 6.56 -0.50
N ILE A 55 -1.03 7.19 -1.47
CA ILE A 55 -2.46 6.96 -1.77
C ILE A 55 -2.76 5.48 -2.02
N SER A 56 -1.87 4.76 -2.69
CA SER A 56 -2.05 3.33 -2.97
C SER A 56 -2.11 2.46 -1.70
N ALA A 57 -1.39 2.84 -0.64
CA ALA A 57 -1.52 2.17 0.66
C ALA A 57 -2.88 2.48 1.31
N ILE A 58 -3.34 3.73 1.24
CA ILE A 58 -4.66 4.14 1.73
C ILE A 58 -5.78 3.36 1.01
N GLU A 59 -5.74 3.32 -0.32
CA GLU A 59 -6.72 2.59 -1.14
C GLU A 59 -6.71 1.08 -0.84
N SER A 60 -5.52 0.51 -0.65
CA SER A 60 -5.37 -0.90 -0.29
C SER A 60 -5.94 -1.21 1.09
N MET A 61 -5.70 -0.36 2.08
CA MET A 61 -6.27 -0.51 3.42
C MET A 61 -7.79 -0.34 3.42
N ALA A 62 -8.32 0.62 2.67
CA ALA A 62 -9.75 0.81 2.50
C ALA A 62 -10.42 -0.35 1.76
N ALA A 63 -9.71 -1.02 0.84
CA ALA A 63 -10.16 -2.22 0.17
C ALA A 63 -10.16 -3.46 1.09
N GLY A 64 -9.39 -3.44 2.19
CA GLY A 64 -9.27 -4.53 3.15
C GLY A 64 -8.00 -5.37 2.98
N CYS A 65 -7.03 -4.94 2.18
CA CYS A 65 -5.74 -5.62 2.08
C CYS A 65 -4.92 -5.40 3.36
N GLN A 66 -4.23 -6.43 3.82
CA GLN A 66 -3.13 -6.26 4.77
C GLN A 66 -1.99 -5.53 4.07
N VAL A 67 -1.58 -4.38 4.57
CA VAL A 67 -0.43 -3.64 4.02
C VAL A 67 0.84 -4.08 4.72
N VAL A 68 1.82 -4.53 3.92
CA VAL A 68 3.19 -4.78 4.36
C VAL A 68 4.09 -3.79 3.64
N SER A 69 4.76 -2.92 4.36
CA SER A 69 5.57 -1.84 3.78
C SER A 69 6.80 -1.54 4.63
N THR A 70 7.71 -0.74 4.09
CA THR A 70 8.73 -0.08 4.91
C THR A 70 8.13 1.08 5.68
N ASN A 71 8.82 1.56 6.71
CA ASN A 71 8.41 2.74 7.50
C ASN A 71 9.05 4.05 7.01
N LEU A 72 9.47 4.11 5.74
CA LEU A 72 10.20 5.24 5.19
C LEU A 72 9.27 6.41 4.83
N GLY A 73 9.65 7.63 5.22
CA GLY A 73 8.85 8.82 5.00
C GLY A 73 7.52 8.77 5.77
N ALA A 74 6.45 9.21 5.14
CA ALA A 74 5.10 9.24 5.74
C ALA A 74 4.42 7.86 5.80
N LEU A 75 5.04 6.79 5.35
CA LEU A 75 4.45 5.44 5.41
C LEU A 75 4.12 5.02 6.84
N TYR A 76 4.92 5.47 7.82
CA TYR A 76 4.61 5.23 9.22
C TYR A 76 3.25 5.87 9.61
N GLU A 77 3.06 7.14 9.30
CA GLU A 77 1.82 7.87 9.61
C GLU A 77 0.62 7.32 8.82
N THR A 78 0.85 7.05 7.52
CA THR A 78 -0.22 6.58 6.63
C THR A 78 -0.72 5.19 7.01
N CYS A 79 0.20 4.29 7.39
CA CYS A 79 -0.14 2.89 7.62
C CYS A 79 -0.42 2.54 9.08
N ALA A 80 0.03 3.35 10.04
CA ALA A 80 -0.26 3.09 11.44
C ALA A 80 -1.76 3.32 11.78
N PRO A 81 -2.32 2.59 12.71
CA PRO A 81 -1.72 1.48 13.47
C PRO A 81 -1.90 0.10 12.82
N PHE A 82 -2.41 0.02 11.60
CA PHE A 82 -2.87 -1.22 10.97
C PHE A 82 -1.79 -1.92 10.13
N GLY A 83 -0.92 -1.17 9.45
CA GLY A 83 0.10 -1.73 8.57
C GLY A 83 1.16 -2.55 9.30
N THR A 84 1.69 -3.56 8.64
CA THR A 84 2.88 -4.28 9.08
C THR A 84 4.10 -3.57 8.48
N LEU A 85 4.84 -2.85 9.33
CA LEU A 85 5.93 -1.98 8.89
C LEU A 85 7.30 -2.58 9.21
N VAL A 86 8.15 -2.62 8.19
CA VAL A 86 9.56 -3.02 8.28
C VAL A 86 10.43 -1.78 8.44
N SER A 87 11.27 -1.76 9.46
CA SER A 87 12.21 -0.65 9.66
C SER A 87 13.16 -0.54 8.47
N PHE A 88 13.19 0.66 7.89
CA PHE A 88 14.05 0.94 6.75
C PHE A 88 15.52 0.76 7.13
N ASP A 89 16.28 0.15 6.23
CA ASP A 89 17.72 -0.05 6.36
C ASP A 89 18.40 0.45 5.10
N LYS A 90 19.45 1.27 5.27
CA LYS A 90 20.25 1.76 4.13
C LYS A 90 21.01 0.64 3.41
N ASN A 91 21.32 -0.43 4.12
CA ASN A 91 21.83 -1.66 3.51
C ASN A 91 20.62 -2.42 2.91
N LEU A 92 20.49 -2.36 1.59
CA LEU A 92 19.36 -2.94 0.88
C LEU A 92 19.29 -4.48 1.02
N ASN A 93 20.42 -5.17 1.18
CA ASN A 93 20.42 -6.62 1.41
C ASN A 93 19.78 -6.95 2.76
N ASN A 94 20.11 -6.18 3.81
CA ASN A 94 19.48 -6.36 5.12
C ASN A 94 17.99 -6.02 5.07
N LEU A 95 17.63 -4.96 4.33
CA LEU A 95 16.24 -4.57 4.16
C LEU A 95 15.44 -5.67 3.44
N GLU A 96 15.98 -6.22 2.36
CA GLU A 96 15.36 -7.30 1.60
C GLU A 96 15.09 -8.51 2.49
N GLU A 97 16.07 -8.96 3.26
CA GLU A 97 15.93 -10.10 4.15
C GLU A 97 14.85 -9.85 5.22
N LYS A 98 14.89 -8.72 5.90
CA LYS A 98 13.88 -8.32 6.89
C LYS A 98 12.49 -8.25 6.27
N TYR A 99 12.38 -7.64 5.09
CA TYR A 99 11.12 -7.49 4.39
C TYR A 99 10.53 -8.84 3.97
N LYS A 100 11.33 -9.70 3.35
CA LYS A 100 10.96 -11.05 2.96
C LYS A 100 10.45 -11.86 4.15
N ASN A 101 11.18 -11.88 5.26
CA ASN A 101 10.80 -12.59 6.47
C ASN A 101 9.49 -12.06 7.05
N THR A 102 9.29 -10.75 7.03
CA THR A 102 8.04 -10.12 7.49
C THR A 102 6.87 -10.45 6.58
N LEU A 103 7.07 -10.44 5.26
CA LEU A 103 6.05 -10.80 4.29
C LEU A 103 5.62 -12.27 4.43
N ILE A 104 6.58 -13.19 4.59
CA ILE A 104 6.30 -14.62 4.82
C ILE A 104 5.43 -14.79 6.07
N LYS A 105 5.83 -14.17 7.19
CA LYS A 105 5.03 -14.22 8.44
C LYS A 105 3.62 -13.64 8.26
N SER A 106 3.50 -12.58 7.46
CA SER A 106 2.20 -11.97 7.16
C SER A 106 1.29 -12.90 6.35
N ILE A 107 1.88 -13.67 5.43
CA ILE A 107 1.16 -14.69 4.64
C ILE A 107 0.70 -15.84 5.56
N GLU A 108 1.60 -16.37 6.37
CA GLU A 108 1.32 -17.49 7.28
C GLU A 108 0.22 -17.16 8.30
N ASN A 109 0.21 -15.92 8.81
CA ASN A 109 -0.75 -15.47 9.82
C ASN A 109 -1.98 -14.77 9.23
N TYR A 110 -2.09 -14.69 7.90
CA TYR A 110 -3.15 -13.91 7.27
C TYR A 110 -4.55 -14.28 7.78
N TRP A 111 -4.84 -15.56 7.91
CA TRP A 111 -6.17 -16.08 8.28
C TRP A 111 -6.37 -16.23 9.80
N SER A 112 -5.45 -15.76 10.63
CA SER A 112 -5.67 -15.77 12.08
C SER A 112 -6.85 -14.87 12.46
N ASP A 113 -7.63 -15.25 13.46
CA ASP A 113 -8.79 -14.50 13.94
C ASP A 113 -8.41 -13.08 14.36
N GLU A 114 -7.25 -12.92 14.98
CA GLU A 114 -6.73 -11.61 15.37
C GLU A 114 -6.49 -10.71 14.15
N ASN A 115 -5.82 -11.24 13.14
CA ASN A 115 -5.54 -10.47 11.92
C ASN A 115 -6.84 -10.12 11.17
N GLN A 116 -7.80 -11.06 11.06
CA GLN A 116 -9.07 -10.80 10.39
C GLN A 116 -9.89 -9.72 11.12
N LYS A 117 -9.91 -9.70 12.45
CA LYS A 117 -10.53 -8.62 13.24
C LYS A 117 -9.84 -7.28 12.99
N LYS A 118 -8.51 -7.27 12.97
CA LYS A 118 -7.70 -6.08 12.66
C LYS A 118 -8.01 -5.54 11.26
N LEU A 119 -8.04 -6.40 10.24
CA LEU A 119 -8.33 -6.01 8.85
C LEU A 119 -9.76 -5.45 8.68
N LYS A 120 -10.72 -6.02 9.39
CA LYS A 120 -12.09 -5.48 9.40
C LYS A 120 -12.12 -4.07 9.96
N LEU A 121 -11.51 -3.85 11.12
CA LEU A 121 -11.43 -2.54 11.76
C LEU A 121 -10.65 -1.54 10.89
N GLN A 122 -9.53 -1.96 10.31
CA GLN A 122 -8.76 -1.17 9.35
C GLN A 122 -9.64 -0.67 8.21
N ARG A 123 -10.36 -1.57 7.53
CA ARG A 123 -11.22 -1.23 6.41
C ARG A 123 -12.31 -0.22 6.80
N GLU A 124 -12.95 -0.43 7.93
CA GLU A 124 -13.96 0.48 8.45
C GLU A 124 -13.36 1.87 8.74
N THR A 125 -12.23 1.92 9.44
CA THR A 125 -11.54 3.17 9.79
C THR A 125 -11.13 3.94 8.54
N PHE A 126 -10.48 3.29 7.57
CA PHE A 126 -10.00 3.97 6.36
C PHE A 126 -11.14 4.46 5.47
N ASN A 127 -12.24 3.72 5.35
CA ASN A 127 -13.43 4.18 4.62
C ASN A 127 -14.12 5.36 5.31
N LEU A 128 -14.10 5.44 6.64
CA LEU A 128 -14.63 6.58 7.37
C LEU A 128 -13.72 7.81 7.26
N THR A 129 -12.41 7.65 7.43
CA THR A 129 -11.48 8.78 7.56
C THR A 129 -11.02 9.33 6.22
N TYR A 130 -10.84 8.49 5.19
CA TYR A 130 -10.27 8.90 3.90
C TYR A 130 -11.29 9.01 2.77
N SER A 131 -12.60 8.95 3.07
CA SER A 131 -13.62 9.16 2.04
C SER A 131 -13.68 10.61 1.60
N TRP A 132 -13.98 10.85 0.32
CA TRP A 132 -14.17 12.19 -0.22
C TRP A 132 -15.30 12.94 0.48
N ASN A 133 -16.32 12.24 0.99
CA ASN A 133 -17.40 12.85 1.76
C ASN A 133 -16.91 13.48 3.06
N VAL A 134 -15.91 12.91 3.70
CA VAL A 134 -15.30 13.48 4.91
C VAL A 134 -14.31 14.57 4.53
N ARG A 135 -13.37 14.28 3.63
CA ARG A 135 -12.31 15.22 3.25
C ARG A 135 -12.84 16.51 2.63
N SER A 136 -13.87 16.42 1.78
CA SER A 136 -14.49 17.64 1.20
C SER A 136 -15.12 18.53 2.28
N LYS A 137 -15.75 17.96 3.30
CA LYS A 137 -16.30 18.75 4.42
C LYS A 137 -15.20 19.42 5.25
N GLU A 138 -14.12 18.72 5.52
CA GLU A 138 -12.95 19.28 6.22
C GLU A 138 -12.37 20.46 5.45
N TRP A 139 -12.16 20.30 4.12
CA TRP A 139 -11.69 21.38 3.27
C TRP A 139 -12.64 22.56 3.22
N ILE A 140 -13.95 22.34 3.09
CA ILE A 140 -14.95 23.41 3.10
C ILE A 140 -14.91 24.18 4.43
N ASN A 141 -14.82 23.48 5.56
CA ASN A 141 -14.75 24.13 6.88
C ASN A 141 -13.46 24.93 7.06
N PHE A 142 -12.32 24.35 6.64
CA PHE A 142 -11.04 25.05 6.66
C PHE A 142 -11.08 26.34 5.81
N LEU A 143 -11.54 26.25 4.55
CA LEU A 143 -11.63 27.40 3.66
C LEU A 143 -12.57 28.50 4.20
N LYS A 144 -13.65 28.11 4.87
CA LYS A 144 -14.53 29.08 5.54
C LYS A 144 -13.84 29.76 6.71
N SER A 145 -13.03 29.05 7.49
CA SER A 145 -12.31 29.64 8.64
C SER A 145 -11.20 30.62 8.25
N VAL A 146 -10.61 30.44 7.08
CA VAL A 146 -9.54 31.34 6.58
C VAL A 146 -10.11 32.62 5.91
N LYS A 147 -11.39 32.63 5.56
CA LYS A 147 -12.05 33.75 4.86
C LYS A 147 -12.54 34.84 5.82
N ASN A 148 -12.50 34.61 7.12
CA ASN A 148 -12.81 35.58 8.17
C ASN A 148 -11.52 36.15 8.74
#